data_e58bf94297b5dfefc4ac10d25358447f
#
_entry.id   e58bf94297b5dfefc4ac10d25358447f
#
_cell.length_a   1.000
_cell.length_b   1.000
_cell.length_c   1.000
_cell.angle_alpha   90.00
_cell.angle_beta   90.00
_cell.angle_gamma   90.00
#
_symmetry.space_group_name_H-M   'P 1'
#
loop_
_entity.id
_entity.type
_entity.pdbx_description
1 polymer ?
#
loop_
_entity_poly.entity_id
_entity_poly.type
_entity_poly.pdbx_seq_one_letter_code
_entity_poly.pdbx_strand_id
1 'polypeptide(L)'
;MTTAGLKFRDALRENSPLQVVGTINAYTALMAEQIGHKAIYLSGGGVANASYGLPDLGMTSLDNVVEDVSRITEACALPLLVDADTGWGGAFNIARTTKAMIKSGAAAMHMEDQVSQKRCGHRPNKAIVSTNEMVDRIKAAVDARYDDSFVIMARTDALAVEGLDSAIERSSAFIEAGADMIFAEAVTELDQYQSFVSALEVPILANITEFGATPLFSLEELRQVGVSLALYPLSAFRAMNKAAETTYRTILEVGHAKGLVDSMQTRSELYEYLNYHEFERKLDDLFKAD
;
A
#
# COMPACT_ATOMS: atom_id res chain seq x y z
N MET A 1 10.44 -22.61 0.31
CA MET A 1 10.58 -21.15 0.61
C MET A 1 9.21 -20.66 1.04
N THR A 2 9.15 -19.76 2.01
CA THR A 2 7.89 -19.13 2.44
C THR A 2 7.45 -18.15 1.37
N THR A 3 6.20 -18.23 0.92
CA THR A 3 5.66 -17.30 -0.10
C THR A 3 5.47 -15.89 0.47
N ALA A 4 5.35 -14.88 -0.39
CA ALA A 4 5.12 -13.50 0.04
C ALA A 4 3.79 -13.37 0.81
N GLY A 5 2.73 -14.04 0.32
CA GLY A 5 1.43 -14.06 0.99
C GLY A 5 1.47 -14.68 2.39
N LEU A 6 2.20 -15.80 2.57
CA LEU A 6 2.40 -16.38 3.92
C LEU A 6 3.11 -15.42 4.85
N LYS A 7 4.16 -14.72 4.40
CA LYS A 7 4.85 -13.71 5.21
C LYS A 7 3.90 -12.60 5.66
N PHE A 8 2.97 -12.16 4.79
CA PHE A 8 1.99 -11.14 5.13
C PHE A 8 1.00 -11.63 6.20
N ARG A 9 0.50 -12.85 6.03
CA ARG A 9 -0.42 -13.49 6.99
C ARG A 9 0.28 -13.75 8.35
N ASP A 10 1.56 -14.13 8.34
CA ASP A 10 2.36 -14.32 9.55
C ASP A 10 2.59 -12.97 10.27
N ALA A 11 2.98 -11.93 9.53
CA ALA A 11 3.16 -10.59 10.08
C ALA A 11 1.87 -10.08 10.74
N LEU A 12 0.70 -10.35 10.13
CA LEU A 12 -0.60 -9.99 10.71
C LEU A 12 -0.91 -10.76 11.99
N ARG A 13 -0.59 -12.05 12.07
CA ARG A 13 -0.81 -12.84 13.28
C ARG A 13 0.06 -12.42 14.47
N GLU A 14 1.27 -11.95 14.16
CA GLU A 14 2.25 -11.56 15.18
C GLU A 14 2.07 -10.10 15.66
N ASN A 15 1.34 -9.28 14.91
CA ASN A 15 1.19 -7.85 15.19
C ASN A 15 -0.29 -7.44 15.09
N SER A 16 -0.84 -6.82 16.14
CA SER A 16 -2.24 -6.37 16.15
C SER A 16 -2.37 -4.99 16.81
N PRO A 17 -2.71 -3.95 16.03
CA PRO A 17 -2.76 -3.91 14.56
C PRO A 17 -1.38 -4.03 13.91
N LEU A 18 -1.33 -4.65 12.73
CA LEU A 18 -0.13 -4.63 11.89
C LEU A 18 0.02 -3.24 11.25
N GLN A 19 1.17 -2.59 11.51
CA GLN A 19 1.52 -1.35 10.82
C GLN A 19 2.03 -1.64 9.40
N VAL A 20 1.34 -1.10 8.41
CA VAL A 20 1.72 -1.21 6.98
C VAL A 20 2.11 0.17 6.48
N VAL A 21 3.39 0.36 6.14
CA VAL A 21 3.90 1.68 5.76
C VAL A 21 4.11 1.80 4.25
N GLY A 22 3.71 2.94 3.71
CA GLY A 22 3.86 3.24 2.29
C GLY A 22 5.32 3.46 1.90
N THR A 23 5.74 2.76 0.85
CA THR A 23 7.05 2.90 0.22
C THR A 23 6.85 3.14 -1.28
N ILE A 24 7.55 4.13 -1.84
CA ILE A 24 7.36 4.55 -3.24
C ILE A 24 8.45 4.04 -4.18
N ASN A 25 9.50 3.45 -3.65
CA ASN A 25 10.62 2.89 -4.41
C ASN A 25 11.40 1.87 -3.57
N ALA A 26 12.33 1.18 -4.21
CA ALA A 26 13.15 0.15 -3.60
C ALA A 26 13.96 0.66 -2.38
N TYR A 27 14.51 1.87 -2.45
CA TYR A 27 15.32 2.42 -1.37
C TYR A 27 14.51 2.70 -0.09
N THR A 28 13.30 3.27 -0.23
CA THR A 28 12.41 3.49 0.91
C THR A 28 11.89 2.17 1.49
N ALA A 29 11.76 1.12 0.68
CA ALA A 29 11.41 -0.21 1.16
C ALA A 29 12.53 -0.83 2.01
N LEU A 30 13.80 -0.72 1.58
CA LEU A 30 14.97 -1.12 2.39
C LEU A 30 15.04 -0.36 3.71
N MET A 31 14.78 0.95 3.70
CA MET A 31 14.72 1.75 4.93
C MET A 31 13.63 1.23 5.89
N ALA A 32 12.42 0.97 5.40
CA ALA A 32 11.33 0.44 6.21
C ALA A 32 11.68 -0.93 6.82
N GLU A 33 12.32 -1.81 6.05
CA GLU A 33 12.80 -3.12 6.52
C GLU A 33 13.83 -2.99 7.64
N GLN A 34 14.87 -2.18 7.44
CA GLN A 34 15.95 -2.04 8.42
C GLN A 34 15.51 -1.31 9.69
N ILE A 35 14.53 -0.40 9.61
CA ILE A 35 13.88 0.24 10.77
C ILE A 35 13.07 -0.78 11.58
N GLY A 36 12.62 -1.88 10.94
CA GLY A 36 11.98 -3.00 11.63
C GLY A 36 10.49 -3.16 11.36
N HIS A 37 9.93 -2.47 10.35
CA HIS A 37 8.57 -2.72 9.89
C HIS A 37 8.39 -4.16 9.44
N LYS A 38 7.15 -4.66 9.47
CA LYS A 38 6.82 -6.07 9.15
C LYS A 38 6.03 -6.22 7.86
N ALA A 39 5.49 -5.14 7.32
CA ALA A 39 4.82 -5.09 6.04
C ALA A 39 4.93 -3.68 5.43
N ILE A 40 4.91 -3.61 4.11
CA ILE A 40 5.01 -2.37 3.33
C ILE A 40 3.86 -2.27 2.33
N TYR A 41 3.64 -1.07 1.80
CA TYR A 41 2.55 -0.76 0.88
C TYR A 41 3.04 0.04 -0.32
N LEU A 42 2.51 -0.29 -1.49
CA LEU A 42 2.65 0.52 -2.70
C LEU A 42 1.31 1.13 -3.08
N SER A 43 1.19 2.44 -2.94
CA SER A 43 0.01 3.22 -3.30
C SER A 43 -0.08 3.45 -4.81
N GLY A 44 -1.23 3.22 -5.44
CA GLY A 44 -1.49 3.62 -6.82
C GLY A 44 -1.33 5.13 -7.04
N GLY A 45 -1.85 5.93 -6.12
CA GLY A 45 -1.61 7.38 -6.10
C GLY A 45 -0.14 7.73 -5.92
N GLY A 46 0.61 6.95 -5.12
CA GLY A 46 2.06 7.09 -4.97
C GLY A 46 2.80 6.84 -6.27
N VAL A 47 2.48 5.77 -6.99
CA VAL A 47 3.03 5.46 -8.33
C VAL A 47 2.70 6.58 -9.32
N ALA A 48 1.44 7.00 -9.40
CA ALA A 48 1.04 8.10 -10.29
C ALA A 48 1.84 9.38 -10.03
N ASN A 49 1.95 9.78 -8.75
CA ASN A 49 2.62 11.03 -8.38
C ASN A 49 4.15 10.95 -8.48
N ALA A 50 4.77 9.89 -7.91
CA ALA A 50 6.22 9.80 -7.77
C ALA A 50 6.91 9.34 -9.06
N SER A 51 6.37 8.30 -9.74
CA SER A 51 7.01 7.71 -10.91
C SER A 51 6.65 8.43 -12.21
N TYR A 52 5.45 9.06 -12.28
CA TYR A 52 4.93 9.63 -13.53
C TYR A 52 4.59 11.13 -13.44
N GLY A 53 4.58 11.76 -12.26
CA GLY A 53 4.16 13.15 -12.09
C GLY A 53 2.68 13.40 -12.45
N LEU A 54 1.84 12.37 -12.33
CA LEU A 54 0.43 12.39 -12.68
C LEU A 54 -0.45 12.50 -11.42
N PRO A 55 -1.64 13.09 -11.50
CA PRO A 55 -2.61 13.06 -10.41
C PRO A 55 -3.20 11.66 -10.22
N ASP A 56 -3.65 11.35 -8.98
CA ASP A 56 -4.34 10.10 -8.63
C ASP A 56 -5.79 10.09 -9.14
N LEU A 57 -5.97 9.78 -10.41
CA LEU A 57 -7.25 9.76 -11.13
C LEU A 57 -7.41 8.52 -12.04
N GLY A 58 -6.81 7.39 -11.68
CA GLY A 58 -6.86 6.16 -12.48
C GLY A 58 -6.12 6.28 -13.83
N MET A 59 -5.06 7.09 -13.89
CA MET A 59 -4.29 7.34 -15.11
C MET A 59 -3.16 6.34 -15.34
N THR A 60 -2.77 5.59 -14.31
CA THR A 60 -1.75 4.55 -14.40
C THR A 60 -2.37 3.22 -14.83
N SER A 61 -1.56 2.39 -15.49
CA SER A 61 -1.93 1.04 -15.92
C SER A 61 -1.35 -0.03 -15.00
N LEU A 62 -1.82 -1.28 -15.16
CA LEU A 62 -1.21 -2.44 -14.52
C LEU A 62 0.31 -2.48 -14.72
N ASP A 63 0.78 -2.27 -15.95
CA ASP A 63 2.21 -2.38 -16.27
C ASP A 63 3.04 -1.30 -15.56
N ASN A 64 2.49 -0.09 -15.37
CA ASN A 64 3.12 0.98 -14.59
C ASN A 64 3.33 0.57 -13.11
N VAL A 65 2.32 -0.05 -12.51
CA VAL A 65 2.39 -0.45 -11.10
C VAL A 65 3.27 -1.67 -10.91
N VAL A 66 3.17 -2.68 -11.80
CA VAL A 66 4.01 -3.90 -11.74
C VAL A 66 5.50 -3.59 -11.85
N GLU A 67 5.89 -2.57 -12.60
CA GLU A 67 7.29 -2.14 -12.68
C GLU A 67 7.84 -1.71 -11.30
N ASP A 68 7.10 -0.89 -10.57
CA ASP A 68 7.50 -0.46 -9.22
C ASP A 68 7.39 -1.60 -8.20
N VAL A 69 6.37 -2.48 -8.31
CA VAL A 69 6.27 -3.70 -7.50
C VAL A 69 7.54 -4.54 -7.64
N SER A 70 7.96 -4.83 -8.88
CA SER A 70 9.15 -5.66 -9.15
C SER A 70 10.42 -5.05 -8.55
N ARG A 71 10.63 -3.75 -8.72
CA ARG A 71 11.79 -3.04 -8.15
C ARG A 71 11.83 -3.13 -6.61
N ILE A 72 10.67 -3.01 -5.97
CA ILE A 72 10.55 -3.08 -4.51
C ILE A 72 10.78 -4.50 -4.01
N THR A 73 10.12 -5.49 -4.58
CA THR A 73 10.19 -6.89 -4.14
C THR A 73 11.52 -7.57 -4.44
N GLU A 74 12.26 -7.10 -5.45
CA GLU A 74 13.64 -7.55 -5.71
C GLU A 74 14.63 -7.02 -4.67
N ALA A 75 14.39 -5.83 -4.12
CA ALA A 75 15.29 -5.20 -3.17
C ALA A 75 14.98 -5.51 -1.70
N CYS A 76 13.71 -5.74 -1.34
CA CYS A 76 13.20 -5.82 0.02
C CYS A 76 12.48 -7.14 0.26
N ALA A 77 12.75 -7.79 1.41
CA ALA A 77 12.16 -9.08 1.76
C ALA A 77 10.81 -8.96 2.49
N LEU A 78 10.37 -7.75 2.85
CA LEU A 78 9.08 -7.52 3.50
C LEU A 78 7.92 -7.84 2.56
N PRO A 79 6.80 -8.38 3.09
CA PRO A 79 5.61 -8.61 2.31
C PRO A 79 4.98 -7.27 1.88
N LEU A 80 4.68 -7.14 0.59
CA LEU A 80 4.16 -5.94 -0.05
C LEU A 80 2.65 -6.06 -0.32
N LEU A 81 1.85 -5.14 0.24
CA LEU A 81 0.47 -4.89 -0.16
C LEU A 81 0.44 -3.84 -1.28
N VAL A 82 -0.31 -4.11 -2.35
CA VAL A 82 -0.37 -3.25 -3.55
C VAL A 82 -1.78 -2.71 -3.78
N ASP A 83 -1.87 -1.44 -4.12
CA ASP A 83 -3.08 -0.80 -4.65
C ASP A 83 -3.29 -1.21 -6.11
N ALA A 84 -4.34 -1.96 -6.38
CA ALA A 84 -4.72 -2.37 -7.72
C ALA A 84 -5.86 -1.54 -8.32
N ASP A 85 -6.12 -0.34 -7.77
CA ASP A 85 -7.21 0.54 -8.21
C ASP A 85 -8.54 -0.25 -8.34
N THR A 86 -9.18 -0.21 -9.51
CA THR A 86 -10.39 -0.99 -9.84
C THR A 86 -10.08 -2.30 -10.58
N GLY A 87 -8.80 -2.71 -10.65
CA GLY A 87 -8.35 -3.92 -11.36
C GLY A 87 -7.99 -3.72 -12.83
N TRP A 88 -7.97 -2.47 -13.33
CA TRP A 88 -7.62 -2.06 -14.70
C TRP A 88 -8.43 -2.73 -15.81
N GLY A 89 -9.73 -2.95 -15.58
CA GLY A 89 -10.66 -3.42 -16.60
C GLY A 89 -11.62 -4.50 -16.13
N GLY A 90 -12.18 -5.27 -17.08
CA GLY A 90 -13.13 -6.34 -16.78
C GLY A 90 -12.46 -7.62 -16.24
N ALA A 91 -13.25 -8.70 -16.05
CA ALA A 91 -12.86 -9.93 -15.39
C ALA A 91 -11.51 -10.51 -15.88
N PHE A 92 -11.26 -10.54 -17.20
CA PHE A 92 -10.00 -11.07 -17.74
C PHE A 92 -8.80 -10.15 -17.47
N ASN A 93 -9.00 -8.83 -17.37
CA ASN A 93 -7.95 -7.91 -16.96
C ASN A 93 -7.65 -8.09 -15.46
N ILE A 94 -8.65 -8.24 -14.62
CA ILE A 94 -8.50 -8.52 -13.19
C ILE A 94 -7.76 -9.84 -12.98
N ALA A 95 -8.09 -10.88 -13.73
CA ALA A 95 -7.36 -12.16 -13.71
C ALA A 95 -5.88 -11.98 -14.11
N ARG A 96 -5.60 -11.16 -15.14
CA ARG A 96 -4.22 -10.79 -15.53
C ARG A 96 -3.52 -10.02 -14.43
N THR A 97 -4.21 -9.07 -13.80
CA THR A 97 -3.70 -8.27 -12.66
C THR A 97 -3.27 -9.17 -11.51
N THR A 98 -4.15 -10.06 -11.05
CA THR A 98 -3.85 -10.98 -9.95
C THR A 98 -2.61 -11.82 -10.23
N LYS A 99 -2.54 -12.42 -11.43
CA LYS A 99 -1.37 -13.23 -11.83
C LYS A 99 -0.08 -12.40 -11.93
N ALA A 100 -0.16 -11.17 -12.44
CA ALA A 100 0.99 -10.28 -12.55
C ALA A 100 1.49 -9.85 -11.17
N MET A 101 0.61 -9.52 -10.22
CA MET A 101 0.97 -9.15 -8.85
C MET A 101 1.67 -10.31 -8.13
N ILE A 102 1.12 -11.52 -8.18
CA ILE A 102 1.76 -12.70 -7.58
C ILE A 102 3.14 -12.95 -8.23
N LYS A 103 3.23 -12.88 -9.55
CA LYS A 103 4.48 -13.12 -10.29
C LYS A 103 5.55 -12.08 -9.97
N SER A 104 5.19 -10.82 -9.74
CA SER A 104 6.11 -9.75 -9.36
C SER A 104 6.47 -9.74 -7.87
N GLY A 105 6.02 -10.74 -7.09
CA GLY A 105 6.39 -10.92 -5.69
C GLY A 105 5.53 -10.16 -4.69
N ALA A 106 4.42 -9.55 -5.09
CA ALA A 106 3.47 -8.97 -4.16
C ALA A 106 2.88 -10.04 -3.23
N ALA A 107 2.62 -9.68 -1.98
CA ALA A 107 2.01 -10.55 -0.97
C ALA A 107 0.49 -10.42 -0.92
N ALA A 108 0.00 -9.24 -1.27
CA ALA A 108 -1.40 -8.87 -1.19
C ALA A 108 -1.71 -7.78 -2.22
N MET A 109 -2.95 -7.69 -2.65
CA MET A 109 -3.48 -6.54 -3.36
C MET A 109 -4.84 -6.15 -2.83
N HIS A 110 -5.21 -4.88 -2.94
CA HIS A 110 -6.58 -4.47 -2.77
C HIS A 110 -7.14 -3.90 -4.06
N MET A 111 -8.45 -4.08 -4.25
CA MET A 111 -9.25 -3.47 -5.31
C MET A 111 -10.45 -2.76 -4.71
N GLU A 112 -10.85 -1.64 -5.31
CA GLU A 112 -11.94 -0.81 -4.82
C GLU A 112 -13.21 -0.92 -5.66
N ASP A 113 -14.35 -0.62 -5.00
CA ASP A 113 -15.67 -0.63 -5.62
C ASP A 113 -16.05 0.68 -6.32
N GLN A 114 -15.08 1.55 -6.62
CA GLN A 114 -15.31 2.74 -7.43
C GLN A 114 -15.53 2.39 -8.92
N VAL A 115 -16.13 3.33 -9.66
CA VAL A 115 -16.14 3.29 -11.13
C VAL A 115 -14.71 3.44 -11.67
N SER A 116 -14.46 3.02 -12.92
CA SER A 116 -13.10 3.07 -13.50
C SER A 116 -12.49 4.49 -13.56
N GLN A 117 -13.33 5.53 -13.64
CA GLN A 117 -12.92 6.93 -13.50
C GLN A 117 -12.83 7.31 -12.01
N LYS A 118 -12.06 6.54 -11.26
CA LYS A 118 -11.93 6.68 -9.81
C LYS A 118 -11.41 8.05 -9.38
N ARG A 119 -11.65 8.37 -8.12
CA ARG A 119 -11.04 9.50 -7.40
C ARG A 119 -10.31 9.01 -6.17
N CYS A 120 -9.39 9.82 -5.64
CA CYS A 120 -8.81 9.55 -4.32
C CYS A 120 -9.92 9.35 -3.28
N GLY A 121 -9.80 8.32 -2.44
CA GLY A 121 -10.82 7.89 -1.48
C GLY A 121 -11.26 8.95 -0.48
N HIS A 122 -10.41 9.97 -0.22
CA HIS A 122 -10.70 11.09 0.67
C HIS A 122 -11.30 12.32 -0.06
N ARG A 123 -11.58 12.22 -1.37
CA ARG A 123 -12.17 13.30 -2.14
C ARG A 123 -13.70 13.14 -2.25
N PRO A 124 -14.44 14.27 -2.34
CA PRO A 124 -15.89 14.23 -2.55
C PRO A 124 -16.27 13.74 -3.96
N ASN A 125 -17.55 13.42 -4.13
CA ASN A 125 -18.15 13.02 -5.40
C ASN A 125 -17.56 11.73 -5.99
N LYS A 126 -17.25 10.76 -5.14
CA LYS A 126 -16.95 9.39 -5.57
C LYS A 126 -18.20 8.73 -6.12
N ALA A 127 -18.04 7.90 -7.13
CA ALA A 127 -19.08 7.03 -7.66
C ALA A 127 -18.64 5.58 -7.52
N ILE A 128 -19.51 4.73 -6.99
CA ILE A 128 -19.25 3.32 -6.79
C ILE A 128 -20.10 2.48 -7.74
N VAL A 129 -19.61 1.29 -8.03
CA VAL A 129 -20.34 0.30 -8.84
C VAL A 129 -21.35 -0.45 -7.96
N SER A 130 -22.26 -1.19 -8.58
CA SER A 130 -23.17 -2.06 -7.84
C SER A 130 -22.41 -3.12 -7.03
N THR A 131 -23.01 -3.61 -5.95
CA THR A 131 -22.46 -4.71 -5.15
C THR A 131 -22.14 -5.93 -6.03
N ASN A 132 -23.04 -6.29 -6.95
CA ASN A 132 -22.86 -7.43 -7.85
C ASN A 132 -21.65 -7.24 -8.78
N GLU A 133 -21.42 -6.04 -9.31
CA GLU A 133 -20.25 -5.77 -10.14
C GLU A 133 -18.95 -5.94 -9.34
N MET A 134 -18.89 -5.44 -8.11
CA MET A 134 -17.71 -5.64 -7.27
C MET A 134 -17.53 -7.10 -6.86
N VAL A 135 -18.61 -7.82 -6.55
CA VAL A 135 -18.60 -9.28 -6.33
C VAL A 135 -17.97 -10.00 -7.54
N ASP A 136 -18.33 -9.63 -8.76
CA ASP A 136 -17.77 -10.23 -9.96
C ASP A 136 -16.28 -9.91 -10.13
N ARG A 137 -15.83 -8.68 -9.76
CA ARG A 137 -14.41 -8.31 -9.72
C ARG A 137 -13.64 -9.18 -8.73
N ILE A 138 -14.17 -9.38 -7.52
CA ILE A 138 -13.55 -10.23 -6.49
C ILE A 138 -13.47 -11.68 -6.95
N LYS A 139 -14.55 -12.25 -7.48
CA LYS A 139 -14.56 -13.62 -8.02
C LYS A 139 -13.52 -13.81 -9.11
N ALA A 140 -13.36 -12.84 -10.03
CA ALA A 140 -12.35 -12.90 -11.07
C ALA A 140 -10.92 -12.90 -10.51
N ALA A 141 -10.67 -12.16 -9.45
CA ALA A 141 -9.38 -12.15 -8.77
C ALA A 141 -9.11 -13.47 -8.02
N VAL A 142 -10.12 -13.99 -7.31
CA VAL A 142 -10.04 -15.25 -6.55
C VAL A 142 -9.81 -16.44 -7.48
N ASP A 143 -10.55 -16.54 -8.59
CA ASP A 143 -10.38 -17.59 -9.60
C ASP A 143 -8.98 -17.59 -10.22
N ALA A 144 -8.41 -16.40 -10.42
CA ALA A 144 -7.09 -16.26 -11.04
C ALA A 144 -5.91 -16.47 -10.07
N ARG A 145 -6.17 -16.54 -8.77
CA ARG A 145 -5.17 -16.72 -7.73
C ARG A 145 -4.62 -18.15 -7.76
N TYR A 146 -3.33 -18.29 -8.11
CA TYR A 146 -2.65 -19.61 -8.14
C TYR A 146 -1.73 -19.85 -6.93
N ASP A 147 -1.56 -18.86 -6.05
CA ASP A 147 -0.94 -18.96 -4.73
C ASP A 147 -2.02 -18.71 -3.68
N ASP A 148 -2.49 -19.74 -3.00
CA ASP A 148 -3.56 -19.66 -2.01
C ASP A 148 -3.22 -18.74 -0.82
N SER A 149 -1.95 -18.46 -0.59
CA SER A 149 -1.50 -17.55 0.45
C SER A 149 -1.64 -16.07 0.08
N PHE A 150 -1.68 -15.75 -1.23
CA PHE A 150 -1.82 -14.37 -1.71
C PHE A 150 -3.13 -13.76 -1.23
N VAL A 151 -3.07 -12.55 -0.67
CA VAL A 151 -4.24 -11.89 -0.07
C VAL A 151 -4.97 -11.05 -1.10
N ILE A 152 -6.28 -11.27 -1.24
CA ILE A 152 -7.20 -10.42 -2.00
C ILE A 152 -8.03 -9.63 -0.99
N MET A 153 -7.79 -8.33 -0.91
CA MET A 153 -8.49 -7.41 -0.02
C MET A 153 -9.51 -6.60 -0.83
N ALA A 154 -10.75 -6.58 -0.38
CA ALA A 154 -11.76 -5.73 -0.98
C ALA A 154 -11.79 -4.38 -0.27
N ARG A 155 -11.63 -3.28 -1.04
CA ARG A 155 -11.83 -1.93 -0.56
C ARG A 155 -13.24 -1.47 -0.92
N THR A 156 -13.92 -0.88 0.06
CA THR A 156 -15.20 -0.21 -0.17
C THR A 156 -15.11 1.28 0.11
N ASP A 157 -15.59 2.07 -0.81
CA ASP A 157 -15.78 3.51 -0.68
C ASP A 157 -17.26 3.87 -0.34
N ALA A 158 -18.10 2.86 -0.06
CA ALA A 158 -19.53 3.01 0.13
C ALA A 158 -19.89 3.81 1.40
N LEU A 159 -19.05 3.79 2.44
CA LEU A 159 -19.34 4.53 3.68
C LEU A 159 -19.66 6.01 3.41
N ALA A 160 -18.88 6.66 2.54
CA ALA A 160 -19.06 8.07 2.20
C ALA A 160 -20.19 8.32 1.19
N VAL A 161 -20.72 7.30 0.52
CA VAL A 161 -21.70 7.39 -0.58
C VAL A 161 -23.08 6.87 -0.14
N GLU A 162 -23.12 5.76 0.55
CA GLU A 162 -24.35 5.01 0.91
C GLU A 162 -24.54 4.89 2.42
N GLY A 163 -23.52 5.22 3.24
CA GLY A 163 -23.54 5.11 4.69
C GLY A 163 -23.03 3.76 5.23
N LEU A 164 -23.01 3.65 6.57
CA LEU A 164 -22.34 2.56 7.29
C LEU A 164 -22.97 1.19 7.03
N ASP A 165 -24.29 1.09 7.16
CA ASP A 165 -25.02 -0.19 7.03
C ASP A 165 -24.83 -0.78 5.63
N SER A 166 -24.94 0.05 4.59
CA SER A 166 -24.71 -0.38 3.21
C SER A 166 -23.25 -0.80 2.98
N ALA A 167 -22.29 -0.07 3.53
CA ALA A 167 -20.88 -0.43 3.42
C ALA A 167 -20.55 -1.77 4.07
N ILE A 168 -21.18 -2.10 5.21
CA ILE A 168 -21.04 -3.39 5.89
C ILE A 168 -21.73 -4.50 5.08
N GLU A 169 -22.96 -4.29 4.58
CA GLU A 169 -23.67 -5.27 3.75
C GLU A 169 -22.88 -5.61 2.48
N ARG A 170 -22.35 -4.59 1.79
CA ARG A 170 -21.48 -4.78 0.62
C ARG A 170 -20.23 -5.59 0.98
N SER A 171 -19.55 -5.23 2.08
CA SER A 171 -18.35 -5.93 2.56
C SER A 171 -18.63 -7.40 2.86
N SER A 172 -19.78 -7.73 3.44
CA SER A 172 -20.22 -9.11 3.66
C SER A 172 -20.32 -9.88 2.34
N ALA A 173 -20.95 -9.30 1.32
CA ALA A 173 -21.03 -9.92 -0.01
C ALA A 173 -19.65 -10.09 -0.67
N PHE A 174 -18.70 -9.19 -0.41
CA PHE A 174 -17.33 -9.31 -0.91
C PHE A 174 -16.56 -10.46 -0.24
N ILE A 175 -16.79 -10.66 1.06
CA ILE A 175 -16.24 -11.80 1.82
C ILE A 175 -16.81 -13.12 1.30
N GLU A 176 -18.12 -13.19 1.09
CA GLU A 176 -18.77 -14.36 0.49
C GLU A 176 -18.24 -14.67 -0.92
N ALA A 177 -17.81 -13.65 -1.67
CA ALA A 177 -17.17 -13.79 -2.97
C ALA A 177 -15.69 -14.25 -2.89
N GLY A 178 -15.11 -14.32 -1.69
CA GLY A 178 -13.77 -14.83 -1.43
C GLY A 178 -12.72 -13.77 -1.11
N ALA A 179 -13.11 -12.53 -0.77
CA ALA A 179 -12.18 -11.55 -0.24
C ALA A 179 -11.65 -12.00 1.14
N ASP A 180 -10.32 -11.93 1.32
CA ASP A 180 -9.66 -12.34 2.56
C ASP A 180 -9.74 -11.27 3.66
N MET A 181 -9.85 -10.00 3.30
CA MET A 181 -9.79 -8.84 4.20
C MET A 181 -10.62 -7.69 3.62
N ILE A 182 -10.99 -6.74 4.47
CA ILE A 182 -11.73 -5.53 4.07
C ILE A 182 -10.90 -4.27 4.39
N PHE A 183 -10.86 -3.37 3.43
CA PHE A 183 -10.36 -2.01 3.55
C PHE A 183 -11.55 -1.05 3.57
N ALA A 184 -11.90 -0.55 4.74
CA ALA A 184 -12.98 0.42 4.92
C ALA A 184 -12.43 1.84 4.70
N GLU A 185 -12.80 2.48 3.59
CA GLU A 185 -12.25 3.79 3.22
C GLU A 185 -13.02 4.94 3.86
N ALA A 186 -12.28 6.01 4.21
CA ALA A 186 -12.80 7.27 4.70
C ALA A 186 -13.68 7.17 5.97
N VAL A 187 -13.37 6.23 6.84
CA VAL A 187 -13.96 6.11 8.18
C VAL A 187 -13.58 7.34 9.02
N THR A 188 -14.54 7.97 9.68
CA THR A 188 -14.34 9.23 10.42
C THR A 188 -14.42 9.07 11.94
N GLU A 189 -14.93 7.95 12.43
CA GLU A 189 -15.14 7.68 13.86
C GLU A 189 -14.72 6.27 14.23
N LEU A 190 -14.20 6.07 15.43
CA LEU A 190 -13.78 4.74 15.92
C LEU A 190 -14.96 3.74 16.01
N ASP A 191 -16.16 4.22 16.37
CA ASP A 191 -17.35 3.39 16.45
C ASP A 191 -17.74 2.79 15.09
N GLN A 192 -17.42 3.46 13.99
CA GLN A 192 -17.63 2.91 12.65
C GLN A 192 -16.67 1.73 12.40
N TYR A 193 -15.40 1.84 12.78
CA TYR A 193 -14.47 0.69 12.73
C TYR A 193 -14.96 -0.47 13.60
N GLN A 194 -15.41 -0.17 14.82
CA GLN A 194 -15.97 -1.19 15.71
C GLN A 194 -17.17 -1.90 15.09
N SER A 195 -18.02 -1.17 14.36
CA SER A 195 -19.16 -1.75 13.64
C SER A 195 -18.73 -2.70 12.52
N PHE A 196 -17.74 -2.31 11.71
CA PHE A 196 -17.15 -3.21 10.70
C PHE A 196 -16.57 -4.47 11.35
N VAL A 197 -15.75 -4.32 12.39
CA VAL A 197 -15.11 -5.45 13.10
C VAL A 197 -16.14 -6.38 13.73
N SER A 198 -17.22 -5.84 14.30
CA SER A 198 -18.25 -6.65 14.96
C SER A 198 -19.14 -7.40 13.97
N ALA A 199 -19.30 -6.87 12.77
CA ALA A 199 -20.18 -7.45 11.75
C ALA A 199 -19.46 -8.43 10.81
N LEU A 200 -18.13 -8.31 10.66
CA LEU A 200 -17.35 -9.03 9.66
C LEU A 200 -16.28 -9.91 10.32
N GLU A 201 -16.21 -11.18 9.93
CA GLU A 201 -15.28 -12.17 10.50
C GLU A 201 -13.92 -12.20 9.82
N VAL A 202 -13.47 -11.08 9.23
CA VAL A 202 -12.19 -10.96 8.53
C VAL A 202 -11.40 -9.75 9.03
N PRO A 203 -10.07 -9.71 8.82
CA PRO A 203 -9.26 -8.55 9.20
C PRO A 203 -9.73 -7.27 8.53
N ILE A 204 -9.82 -6.18 9.30
CA ILE A 204 -10.20 -4.85 8.84
C ILE A 204 -8.97 -3.95 8.81
N LEU A 205 -8.75 -3.27 7.67
CA LEU A 205 -7.69 -2.29 7.50
C LEU A 205 -8.25 -0.88 7.70
N ALA A 206 -7.55 -0.09 8.54
CA ALA A 206 -7.76 1.34 8.72
C ALA A 206 -6.72 2.15 7.94
N ASN A 207 -7.17 3.08 7.11
CA ASN A 207 -6.31 3.99 6.36
C ASN A 207 -6.04 5.27 7.16
N ILE A 208 -4.83 5.43 7.67
CA ILE A 208 -4.39 6.56 8.47
C ILE A 208 -3.51 7.46 7.62
N THR A 209 -4.15 8.36 6.85
CA THR A 209 -3.47 9.26 5.94
C THR A 209 -3.63 10.71 6.36
N GLU A 210 -2.54 11.46 6.32
CA GLU A 210 -2.53 12.88 6.61
C GLU A 210 -3.35 13.64 5.56
N PHE A 211 -4.05 14.68 6.02
CA PHE A 211 -4.91 15.56 5.18
C PHE A 211 -6.09 14.85 4.51
N GLY A 212 -6.42 13.64 5.00
CA GLY A 212 -7.60 12.88 4.58
C GLY A 212 -8.85 13.22 5.40
N ALA A 213 -9.95 12.50 5.15
CA ALA A 213 -11.19 12.61 5.92
C ALA A 213 -11.09 11.88 7.28
N THR A 214 -10.31 10.81 7.33
CA THR A 214 -10.10 9.99 8.54
C THR A 214 -9.19 10.74 9.52
N PRO A 215 -9.57 10.89 10.80
CA PRO A 215 -8.66 11.38 11.83
C PRO A 215 -7.42 10.48 11.97
N LEU A 216 -6.31 11.06 12.44
CA LEU A 216 -5.07 10.32 12.68
C LEU A 216 -5.18 9.53 13.99
N PHE A 217 -6.02 8.51 14.00
CA PHE A 217 -6.16 7.61 15.14
C PHE A 217 -4.82 6.95 15.47
N SER A 218 -4.51 6.85 16.75
CA SER A 218 -3.34 6.13 17.24
C SER A 218 -3.51 4.62 17.07
N LEU A 219 -2.39 3.90 17.07
CA LEU A 219 -2.40 2.44 17.00
C LEU A 219 -3.17 1.80 18.18
N GLU A 220 -3.12 2.46 19.35
CA GLU A 220 -3.84 1.99 20.54
C GLU A 220 -5.35 2.15 20.41
N GLU A 221 -5.83 3.29 19.90
CA GLU A 221 -7.26 3.51 19.64
C GLU A 221 -7.79 2.50 18.61
N LEU A 222 -7.03 2.24 17.54
CA LEU A 222 -7.39 1.23 16.54
C LEU A 222 -7.42 -0.19 17.13
N ARG A 223 -6.48 -0.52 18.01
CA ARG A 223 -6.46 -1.80 18.73
C ARG A 223 -7.70 -2.00 19.59
N GLN A 224 -8.13 -0.96 20.32
CA GLN A 224 -9.29 -1.01 21.21
C GLN A 224 -10.59 -1.32 20.47
N VAL A 225 -10.73 -0.90 19.22
CA VAL A 225 -11.91 -1.20 18.40
C VAL A 225 -11.72 -2.44 17.48
N GLY A 226 -10.63 -3.18 17.65
CA GLY A 226 -10.39 -4.46 16.98
C GLY A 226 -9.88 -4.37 15.53
N VAL A 227 -9.42 -3.20 15.07
CA VAL A 227 -8.79 -3.05 13.76
C VAL A 227 -7.53 -3.92 13.67
N SER A 228 -7.36 -4.63 12.57
CA SER A 228 -6.28 -5.60 12.38
C SER A 228 -5.04 -5.01 11.68
N LEU A 229 -5.22 -4.03 10.80
CA LEU A 229 -4.14 -3.37 10.05
C LEU A 229 -4.28 -1.85 10.11
N ALA A 230 -3.18 -1.14 10.36
CA ALA A 230 -3.08 0.31 10.28
C ALA A 230 -2.18 0.68 9.10
N LEU A 231 -2.76 1.27 8.05
CA LEU A 231 -2.06 1.68 6.84
C LEU A 231 -1.65 3.16 6.92
N TYR A 232 -0.37 3.43 6.67
CA TYR A 232 0.20 4.78 6.52
C TYR A 232 0.70 4.96 5.07
N PRO A 233 -0.17 5.28 4.12
CA PRO A 233 0.08 5.04 2.70
C PRO A 233 1.16 5.95 2.08
N LEU A 234 1.26 7.21 2.52
CA LEU A 234 2.10 8.22 1.89
C LEU A 234 2.85 9.13 2.87
N SER A 235 2.90 8.81 4.17
CA SER A 235 3.52 9.66 5.20
C SER A 235 4.97 9.98 4.90
N ALA A 236 5.79 8.98 4.62
CA ALA A 236 7.19 9.17 4.24
C ALA A 236 7.33 9.97 2.93
N PHE A 237 6.52 9.68 1.91
CA PHE A 237 6.54 10.39 0.64
C PHE A 237 6.23 11.87 0.79
N ARG A 238 5.22 12.23 1.60
CA ARG A 238 4.89 13.62 1.91
C ARG A 238 6.03 14.36 2.63
N ALA A 239 6.67 13.69 3.60
CA ALA A 239 7.83 14.23 4.30
C ALA A 239 9.02 14.46 3.35
N MET A 240 9.32 13.48 2.49
CA MET A 240 10.38 13.56 1.47
C MET A 240 10.11 14.72 0.50
N ASN A 241 8.88 14.88 0.02
CA ASN A 241 8.50 15.95 -0.90
C ASN A 241 8.68 17.33 -0.26
N LYS A 242 8.32 17.48 1.02
CA LYS A 242 8.51 18.74 1.72
C LYS A 242 9.98 19.09 1.93
N ALA A 243 10.80 18.09 2.25
CA ALA A 243 12.26 18.25 2.35
C ALA A 243 12.87 18.64 0.99
N ALA A 244 12.46 17.96 -0.09
CA ALA A 244 12.91 18.27 -1.44
C ALA A 244 12.52 19.69 -1.87
N GLU A 245 11.26 20.12 -1.67
CA GLU A 245 10.79 21.46 -1.95
C GLU A 245 11.63 22.51 -1.22
N THR A 246 11.86 22.30 0.09
CA THR A 246 12.69 23.19 0.91
C THR A 246 14.11 23.30 0.38
N THR A 247 14.71 22.17 0.00
CA THR A 247 16.07 22.10 -0.53
C THR A 247 16.17 22.83 -1.88
N TYR A 248 15.26 22.59 -2.81
CA TYR A 248 15.24 23.26 -4.12
C TYR A 248 15.10 24.77 -3.98
N ARG A 249 14.18 25.23 -3.11
CA ARG A 249 13.99 26.66 -2.84
C ARG A 249 15.26 27.29 -2.26
N THR A 250 15.87 26.66 -1.25
CA THR A 250 17.09 27.16 -0.61
C THR A 250 18.24 27.26 -1.62
N ILE A 251 18.44 26.26 -2.47
CA ILE A 251 19.48 26.31 -3.51
C ILE A 251 19.20 27.43 -4.50
N LEU A 252 17.96 27.64 -4.92
CA LEU A 252 17.58 28.70 -5.85
C LEU A 252 17.82 30.10 -5.25
N GLU A 253 17.47 30.30 -3.98
CA GLU A 253 17.51 31.61 -3.31
C GLU A 253 18.92 31.97 -2.79
N VAL A 254 19.65 30.97 -2.30
CA VAL A 254 20.94 31.16 -1.58
C VAL A 254 22.15 30.68 -2.39
N GLY A 255 21.94 29.89 -3.43
CA GLY A 255 22.99 29.32 -4.27
C GLY A 255 23.67 28.06 -3.70
N HIS A 256 23.28 27.57 -2.53
CA HIS A 256 23.83 26.36 -1.90
C HIS A 256 22.90 25.82 -0.80
N ALA A 257 23.12 24.57 -0.39
CA ALA A 257 22.32 23.90 0.66
C ALA A 257 23.07 23.75 2.01
N LYS A 258 24.13 24.55 2.29
CA LYS A 258 24.94 24.38 3.51
C LYS A 258 24.14 24.40 4.80
N GLY A 259 23.10 25.24 4.90
CA GLY A 259 22.25 25.34 6.11
C GLY A 259 21.30 24.17 6.32
N LEU A 260 21.21 23.23 5.38
CA LEU A 260 20.33 22.07 5.46
C LEU A 260 21.07 20.74 5.69
N VAL A 261 22.41 20.76 5.70
CA VAL A 261 23.22 19.52 5.73
C VAL A 261 22.88 18.65 6.93
N ASP A 262 22.64 19.23 8.10
CA ASP A 262 22.32 18.50 9.34
C ASP A 262 20.95 17.81 9.29
N SER A 263 20.09 18.18 8.35
CA SER A 263 18.80 17.54 8.11
C SER A 263 18.80 16.51 6.96
N MET A 264 19.95 16.31 6.33
CA MET A 264 20.09 15.37 5.22
C MET A 264 20.64 14.03 5.72
N GLN A 265 20.20 12.95 5.07
CA GLN A 265 20.82 11.65 5.25
C GLN A 265 22.31 11.73 4.82
N THR A 266 23.19 11.25 5.67
CA THR A 266 24.62 11.23 5.38
C THR A 266 24.95 10.14 4.35
N ARG A 267 26.14 10.25 3.74
CA ARG A 267 26.65 9.21 2.85
C ARG A 267 26.88 7.89 3.58
N SER A 268 27.31 7.92 4.84
CA SER A 268 27.52 6.73 5.66
C SER A 268 26.20 6.00 5.91
N GLU A 269 25.15 6.71 6.31
CA GLU A 269 23.81 6.13 6.51
C GLU A 269 23.25 5.53 5.20
N LEU A 270 23.42 6.23 4.05
CA LEU A 270 23.06 5.68 2.75
C LEU A 270 23.77 4.35 2.48
N TYR A 271 25.06 4.28 2.74
CA TYR A 271 25.88 3.09 2.52
C TYR A 271 25.49 1.93 3.43
N GLU A 272 25.07 2.21 4.68
CA GLU A 272 24.52 1.21 5.59
C GLU A 272 23.25 0.59 5.01
N TYR A 273 22.27 1.41 4.59
CA TYR A 273 21.02 0.90 3.98
C TYR A 273 21.26 0.07 2.72
N LEU A 274 22.25 0.44 1.90
CA LEU A 274 22.57 -0.26 0.66
C LEU A 274 23.52 -1.43 0.84
N ASN A 275 24.03 -1.67 2.06
CA ASN A 275 25.11 -2.65 2.34
C ASN A 275 26.35 -2.47 1.42
N TYR A 276 26.67 -1.19 1.11
CA TYR A 276 27.63 -0.80 0.09
C TYR A 276 29.03 -1.44 0.27
N HIS A 277 29.52 -1.48 1.50
CA HIS A 277 30.85 -2.02 1.79
C HIS A 277 30.98 -3.53 1.62
N GLU A 278 29.87 -4.27 1.67
CA GLU A 278 29.89 -5.69 1.31
C GLU A 278 30.11 -5.88 -0.20
N PHE A 279 29.49 -5.05 -1.03
CA PHE A 279 29.71 -5.06 -2.47
C PHE A 279 31.17 -4.71 -2.83
N GLU A 280 31.77 -3.71 -2.16
CA GLU A 280 33.19 -3.37 -2.36
C GLU A 280 34.10 -4.56 -2.00
N ARG A 281 33.91 -5.16 -0.81
CA ARG A 281 34.68 -6.35 -0.39
C ARG A 281 34.54 -7.49 -1.38
N LYS A 282 33.30 -7.75 -1.85
CA LYS A 282 33.06 -8.78 -2.84
C LYS A 282 33.79 -8.51 -4.15
N LEU A 283 33.79 -7.28 -4.61
CA LEU A 283 34.49 -6.86 -5.82
C LEU A 283 35.99 -7.09 -5.67
N ASP A 284 36.59 -6.66 -4.53
CA ASP A 284 38.00 -6.87 -4.23
C ASP A 284 38.36 -8.35 -4.20
N ASP A 285 37.53 -9.21 -3.61
CA ASP A 285 37.75 -10.65 -3.54
C ASP A 285 37.66 -11.34 -4.90
N LEU A 286 36.73 -10.89 -5.76
CA LEU A 286 36.55 -11.45 -7.10
C LEU A 286 37.68 -11.10 -8.08
N PHE A 287 38.32 -9.93 -7.89
CA PHE A 287 39.33 -9.41 -8.82
C PHE A 287 40.72 -9.26 -8.19
N LYS A 288 40.98 -9.91 -7.03
CA LYS A 288 42.36 -10.05 -6.53
C LYS A 288 43.19 -10.74 -7.62
N ALA A 289 44.23 -10.03 -8.10
CA ALA A 289 45.26 -10.70 -8.90
C ALA A 289 46.01 -11.68 -7.99
N ASP A 290 46.20 -12.92 -8.42
CA ASP A 290 47.06 -13.90 -7.77
C ASP A 290 48.51 -13.40 -7.68
#